data_6238bc7fb20e6112ba87e778eb1d53fc
#
_entry.id   6238bc7fb20e6112ba87e778eb1d53fc
#
_cell.length_a   1.000
_cell.length_b   1.000
_cell.length_c   1.000
_cell.angle_alpha   90.00
_cell.angle_beta   90.00
_cell.angle_gamma   90.00
#
_symmetry.space_group_name_H-M   'P 1'
#
loop_
_entity.id
_entity.type
_entity.pdbx_description
1 polymer ?
#
loop_
_entity_poly.entity_id
_entity_poly.type
_entity_poly.pdbx_seq_one_letter_code
_entity_poly.pdbx_strand_id
1 'polypeptide(L)'
;MIRGYVFANQLASNEIDSMIYRKMLNYNDGVFRGMELSHTSTTITVQDGLIMMAGRPVGIIGNEKVTVGTDNAFCKLVLEIDLTKEATESTFEQVSLKVIKSTSSYPDVTQNDMDNGGTLYQVELAKFKTSINGIIDFVDTRKFLDFEGIWETLIKKSDAKIKEINQKLAEVENGSAYVLKSSFLYGDADDALDDSIGNEGDIYFQVLD
;
A
#
# COMPACT_ATOMS: atom_id res chain seq x y z
N MET A 1 9.20 -13.63 24.30
CA MET A 1 9.39 -14.81 23.41
C MET A 1 9.70 -14.32 22.01
N ILE A 2 10.78 -14.79 21.39
CA ILE A 2 11.13 -14.46 20.00
C ILE A 2 10.61 -15.62 19.12
N ARG A 3 9.94 -15.30 18.02
CA ARG A 3 9.49 -16.28 16.99
C ARG A 3 10.09 -15.91 15.65
N GLY A 4 10.57 -16.91 14.92
CA GLY A 4 10.97 -16.79 13.51
C GLY A 4 9.82 -17.26 12.62
N TYR A 5 9.59 -16.51 11.53
CA TYR A 5 8.70 -16.91 10.45
C TYR A 5 9.55 -17.17 9.21
N VAL A 6 9.18 -18.13 8.39
CA VAL A 6 9.99 -18.53 7.21
C VAL A 6 11.36 -19.14 7.58
N PHE A 7 11.42 -19.85 8.71
CA PHE A 7 12.58 -20.67 9.10
C PHE A 7 12.23 -22.16 9.02
N ALA A 8 13.26 -23.00 8.88
CA ALA A 8 13.05 -24.44 8.85
C ALA A 8 12.26 -24.93 10.08
N ASN A 9 11.27 -25.80 9.86
CA ASN A 9 10.36 -26.34 10.88
C ASN A 9 9.47 -25.31 11.61
N GLN A 10 9.26 -24.13 11.03
CA GLN A 10 8.27 -23.17 11.53
C GLN A 10 7.05 -23.16 10.59
N LEU A 11 5.87 -22.98 11.18
CA LEU A 11 4.65 -22.82 10.40
C LEU A 11 4.64 -21.44 9.73
N ALA A 12 4.34 -21.41 8.44
CA ALA A 12 4.03 -20.16 7.75
C ALA A 12 2.79 -19.52 8.38
N SER A 13 2.80 -18.20 8.51
CA SER A 13 1.65 -17.46 9.01
C SER A 13 1.01 -16.66 7.87
N ASN A 14 -0.20 -17.04 7.49
CA ASN A 14 -0.98 -16.30 6.48
C ASN A 14 -1.18 -14.83 6.85
N GLU A 15 -1.20 -14.53 8.15
CA GLU A 15 -1.32 -13.16 8.67
C GLU A 15 -0.04 -12.37 8.37
N ILE A 16 1.12 -12.94 8.67
CA ILE A 16 2.42 -12.30 8.42
C ILE A 16 2.63 -12.09 6.92
N ASP A 17 2.33 -13.10 6.10
CA ASP A 17 2.46 -13.00 4.65
C ASP A 17 1.55 -11.89 4.09
N SER A 18 0.30 -11.81 4.56
CA SER A 18 -0.62 -10.76 4.13
C SER A 18 -0.14 -9.36 4.55
N MET A 19 0.43 -9.21 5.75
CA MET A 19 1.02 -7.95 6.21
C MET A 19 2.22 -7.53 5.33
N ILE A 20 3.06 -8.47 4.93
CA ILE A 20 4.21 -8.22 4.05
C ILE A 20 3.71 -7.74 2.68
N TYR A 21 2.79 -8.48 2.05
CA TYR A 21 2.23 -8.08 0.74
C TYR A 21 1.52 -6.74 0.79
N ARG A 22 0.76 -6.48 1.85
CA ARG A 22 0.07 -5.20 2.05
C ARG A 22 1.05 -4.03 2.13
N LYS A 23 2.16 -4.20 2.85
CA LYS A 23 3.23 -3.20 2.92
C LYS A 23 3.96 -3.02 1.58
N MET A 24 4.27 -4.11 0.88
CA MET A 24 4.89 -4.06 -0.44
C MET A 24 4.05 -3.28 -1.46
N LEU A 25 2.73 -3.38 -1.37
CA LEU A 25 1.77 -2.66 -2.21
C LEU A 25 1.39 -1.29 -1.66
N ASN A 26 2.09 -0.81 -0.63
CA ASN A 26 1.81 0.46 0.03
C ASN A 26 0.34 0.58 0.44
N TYR A 27 -0.24 -0.50 0.99
CA TYR A 27 -1.63 -0.61 1.43
C TYR A 27 -2.68 -0.42 0.32
N ASN A 28 -2.31 -0.61 -0.94
CA ASN A 28 -3.24 -0.54 -2.05
C ASN A 28 -3.88 -1.89 -2.32
N ASP A 29 -5.20 -1.88 -2.45
CA ASP A 29 -5.98 -2.97 -3.00
C ASP A 29 -6.23 -2.72 -4.48
N GLY A 30 -6.39 -3.79 -5.26
CA GLY A 30 -6.74 -3.63 -6.66
C GLY A 30 -6.60 -4.90 -7.49
N VAL A 31 -7.16 -4.84 -8.66
CA VAL A 31 -7.14 -5.92 -9.65
C VAL A 31 -5.76 -6.02 -10.28
N PHE A 32 -5.20 -7.24 -10.30
CA PHE A 32 -3.98 -7.55 -11.05
C PHE A 32 -4.27 -7.83 -12.52
N ARG A 33 -5.33 -8.61 -12.78
CA ARG A 33 -5.76 -8.99 -14.13
C ARG A 33 -7.20 -9.46 -14.14
N GLY A 34 -7.85 -9.36 -15.27
CA GLY A 34 -9.19 -9.90 -15.51
C GLY A 34 -10.27 -9.23 -14.67
N MET A 35 -11.22 -10.03 -14.19
CA MET A 35 -12.38 -9.61 -13.41
C MET A 35 -13.33 -8.68 -14.18
N GLU A 36 -13.41 -8.81 -15.52
CA GLU A 36 -14.31 -8.01 -16.35
C GLU A 36 -15.74 -8.15 -15.85
N LEU A 37 -16.42 -7.00 -15.79
CA LEU A 37 -17.79 -6.90 -15.31
C LEU A 37 -18.76 -6.85 -16.48
N SER A 38 -19.82 -7.63 -16.41
CA SER A 38 -20.96 -7.53 -17.30
C SER A 38 -22.26 -7.72 -16.51
N HIS A 39 -23.37 -7.22 -17.02
CA HIS A 39 -24.66 -7.39 -16.35
C HIS A 39 -25.81 -7.56 -17.33
N THR A 40 -26.84 -8.23 -16.87
CA THR A 40 -28.20 -8.20 -17.41
C THR A 40 -29.08 -7.30 -16.54
N SER A 41 -30.39 -7.35 -16.70
CA SER A 41 -31.31 -6.60 -15.83
C SER A 41 -31.22 -7.00 -14.35
N THR A 42 -30.92 -8.28 -14.05
CA THR A 42 -30.98 -8.80 -12.67
C THR A 42 -29.76 -9.61 -12.25
N THR A 43 -28.76 -9.73 -13.09
CA THR A 43 -27.57 -10.54 -12.77
C THR A 43 -26.33 -9.79 -13.18
N ILE A 44 -25.36 -9.72 -12.28
CA ILE A 44 -24.00 -9.24 -12.56
C ILE A 44 -23.09 -10.45 -12.65
N THR A 45 -22.24 -10.46 -13.66
CA THR A 45 -21.21 -11.48 -13.87
C THR A 45 -19.85 -10.83 -13.72
N VAL A 46 -18.98 -11.44 -12.92
CA VAL A 46 -17.56 -11.13 -12.80
C VAL A 46 -16.79 -12.26 -13.46
N GLN A 47 -15.96 -11.96 -14.45
CA GLN A 47 -15.14 -12.97 -15.14
C GLN A 47 -13.95 -13.40 -14.28
N ASP A 48 -13.23 -14.41 -14.75
CA ASP A 48 -12.03 -14.87 -14.07
C ASP A 48 -11.01 -13.75 -13.92
N GLY A 49 -10.25 -13.80 -12.84
CA GLY A 49 -9.26 -12.78 -12.57
C GLY A 49 -8.61 -12.91 -11.20
N LEU A 50 -7.75 -11.97 -10.90
CA LEU A 50 -6.98 -11.91 -9.66
C LEU A 50 -6.99 -10.50 -9.10
N ILE A 51 -7.27 -10.37 -7.81
CA ILE A 51 -7.27 -9.11 -7.06
C ILE A 51 -6.46 -9.27 -5.78
N MET A 52 -5.83 -8.20 -5.33
CA MET A 52 -5.26 -8.10 -3.99
C MET A 52 -6.23 -7.36 -3.08
N MET A 53 -6.53 -7.93 -1.92
CA MET A 53 -7.41 -7.36 -0.90
C MET A 53 -6.77 -7.51 0.48
N ALA A 54 -6.51 -6.40 1.16
CA ALA A 54 -5.85 -6.40 2.48
C ALA A 54 -4.61 -7.30 2.54
N GLY A 55 -3.78 -7.28 1.48
CA GLY A 55 -2.58 -8.11 1.35
C GLY A 55 -2.82 -9.58 1.05
N ARG A 56 -4.06 -9.99 0.78
CA ARG A 56 -4.42 -11.37 0.42
C ARG A 56 -4.75 -11.45 -1.07
N PRO A 57 -4.07 -12.30 -1.85
CA PRO A 57 -4.46 -12.54 -3.23
C PRO A 57 -5.76 -13.36 -3.26
N VAL A 58 -6.73 -12.87 -4.02
CA VAL A 58 -8.03 -13.52 -4.22
C VAL A 58 -8.25 -13.74 -5.71
N GLY A 59 -8.48 -14.98 -6.09
CA GLY A 59 -8.76 -15.38 -7.48
C GLY A 59 -10.22 -15.77 -7.68
N ILE A 60 -10.81 -15.29 -8.78
CA ILE A 60 -12.04 -15.84 -9.34
C ILE A 60 -11.62 -16.78 -10.48
N ILE A 61 -12.04 -18.04 -10.38
CA ILE A 61 -11.78 -19.07 -11.40
C ILE A 61 -13.05 -19.32 -12.17
N GLY A 62 -13.03 -19.00 -13.46
CA GLY A 62 -14.24 -19.00 -14.29
C GLY A 62 -15.07 -17.73 -14.09
N ASN A 63 -16.38 -17.86 -14.12
CA ASN A 63 -17.29 -16.72 -14.01
C ASN A 63 -18.13 -16.84 -12.73
N GLU A 64 -18.07 -15.83 -11.89
CA GLU A 64 -18.95 -15.70 -10.73
C GLU A 64 -20.16 -14.82 -11.04
N LYS A 65 -21.33 -15.20 -10.52
CA LYS A 65 -22.58 -14.49 -10.76
C LYS A 65 -23.27 -14.15 -9.46
N VAL A 66 -23.81 -12.94 -9.42
CA VAL A 66 -24.70 -12.52 -8.31
C VAL A 66 -26.00 -11.99 -8.86
N THR A 67 -27.10 -12.44 -8.25
CA THR A 67 -28.45 -11.97 -8.60
C THR A 67 -28.78 -10.72 -7.77
N VAL A 68 -29.36 -9.74 -8.42
CA VAL A 68 -29.75 -8.46 -7.83
C VAL A 68 -31.26 -8.35 -7.78
N GLY A 69 -31.79 -7.82 -6.69
CA GLY A 69 -33.22 -7.53 -6.57
C GLY A 69 -33.67 -6.38 -7.47
N THR A 70 -34.98 -6.24 -7.60
CA THR A 70 -35.66 -5.19 -8.42
C THR A 70 -36.28 -4.09 -7.55
N ASP A 71 -35.90 -4.01 -6.27
CA ASP A 71 -36.27 -2.95 -5.35
C ASP A 71 -35.52 -1.66 -5.66
N ASN A 72 -36.12 -0.50 -5.45
CA ASN A 72 -35.44 0.78 -5.65
C ASN A 72 -34.37 0.97 -4.57
N ALA A 73 -33.11 0.79 -4.94
CA ALA A 73 -31.98 0.90 -4.01
C ALA A 73 -30.70 1.39 -4.68
N PHE A 74 -29.82 1.98 -3.87
CA PHE A 74 -28.44 2.23 -4.19
C PHE A 74 -27.63 1.01 -3.81
N CYS A 75 -26.88 0.45 -4.74
CA CYS A 75 -26.20 -0.83 -4.58
C CYS A 75 -24.71 -0.71 -4.90
N LYS A 76 -23.89 -1.51 -4.21
CA LYS A 76 -22.52 -1.77 -4.57
C LYS A 76 -22.30 -3.28 -4.73
N LEU A 77 -21.60 -3.65 -5.78
CA LEU A 77 -20.98 -4.97 -5.91
C LEU A 77 -19.66 -4.95 -5.16
N VAL A 78 -19.52 -5.84 -4.20
CA VAL A 78 -18.31 -5.96 -3.39
C VAL A 78 -17.78 -7.39 -3.42
N LEU A 79 -16.47 -7.52 -3.42
CA LEU A 79 -15.81 -8.76 -3.01
C LEU A 79 -15.50 -8.63 -1.52
N GLU A 80 -15.89 -9.63 -0.74
CA GLU A 80 -15.81 -9.62 0.71
C GLU A 80 -14.91 -10.73 1.21
N ILE A 81 -13.97 -10.39 2.10
CA ILE A 81 -13.25 -11.33 2.96
C ILE A 81 -13.94 -11.35 4.32
N ASP A 82 -14.30 -12.54 4.79
CA ASP A 82 -14.84 -12.77 6.13
C ASP A 82 -14.07 -13.93 6.79
N LEU A 83 -13.08 -13.60 7.60
CA LEU A 83 -12.20 -14.57 8.26
C LEU A 83 -12.90 -15.37 9.37
N THR A 84 -14.15 -15.05 9.71
CA THR A 84 -14.96 -15.85 10.64
C THR A 84 -15.56 -17.09 9.99
N LYS A 85 -15.52 -17.16 8.66
CA LYS A 85 -16.04 -18.28 7.88
C LYS A 85 -15.03 -19.43 7.79
N GLU A 86 -15.54 -20.57 7.38
CA GLU A 86 -14.72 -21.79 7.27
C GLU A 86 -13.73 -21.74 6.11
N ALA A 87 -12.51 -22.21 6.38
CA ALA A 87 -11.50 -22.47 5.38
C ALA A 87 -10.76 -23.75 5.73
N THR A 88 -11.07 -24.83 5.03
CA THR A 88 -10.44 -26.14 5.12
C THR A 88 -9.91 -26.54 3.75
N GLU A 89 -9.27 -27.69 3.65
CA GLU A 89 -8.81 -28.23 2.35
C GLU A 89 -9.97 -28.50 1.35
N SER A 90 -11.18 -28.75 1.84
CA SER A 90 -12.34 -29.07 1.03
C SER A 90 -13.39 -27.96 0.95
N THR A 91 -13.32 -26.96 1.86
CA THR A 91 -14.34 -25.90 1.97
C THR A 91 -13.64 -24.55 2.13
N PHE A 92 -13.98 -23.61 1.27
CA PHE A 92 -13.45 -22.24 1.35
C PHE A 92 -14.61 -21.25 1.23
N GLU A 93 -15.02 -20.67 2.35
CA GLU A 93 -16.12 -19.71 2.45
C GLU A 93 -15.69 -18.30 2.85
N GLN A 94 -14.39 -18.10 3.06
CA GLN A 94 -13.87 -16.82 3.56
C GLN A 94 -13.90 -15.69 2.53
N VAL A 95 -14.17 -15.97 1.26
CA VAL A 95 -14.33 -14.96 0.23
C VAL A 95 -15.66 -15.16 -0.49
N SER A 96 -16.39 -14.06 -0.70
CA SER A 96 -17.66 -14.09 -1.41
C SER A 96 -17.92 -12.82 -2.20
N LEU A 97 -18.62 -12.98 -3.34
CA LEU A 97 -19.12 -11.87 -4.13
C LEU A 97 -20.52 -11.49 -3.60
N LYS A 98 -20.71 -10.23 -3.21
CA LYS A 98 -21.97 -9.75 -2.60
C LYS A 98 -22.45 -8.44 -3.20
N VAL A 99 -23.75 -8.22 -3.06
CA VAL A 99 -24.35 -6.90 -3.29
C VAL A 99 -24.80 -6.34 -1.94
N ILE A 100 -24.22 -5.21 -1.57
CA ILE A 100 -24.68 -4.43 -0.43
C ILE A 100 -25.58 -3.29 -0.93
N LYS A 101 -26.64 -2.98 -0.19
CA LYS A 101 -27.65 -2.02 -0.63
C LYS A 101 -28.17 -1.12 0.48
N SER A 102 -28.64 0.05 0.09
CA SER A 102 -29.32 1.02 0.95
C SER A 102 -30.39 1.76 0.14
N THR A 103 -31.42 2.25 0.81
CA THR A 103 -32.52 3.01 0.16
C THR A 103 -32.23 4.51 0.06
N SER A 104 -31.25 5.03 0.80
CA SER A 104 -31.00 6.48 0.91
C SER A 104 -29.77 6.95 0.11
N SER A 105 -28.71 6.17 0.10
CA SER A 105 -27.44 6.50 -0.56
C SER A 105 -26.64 5.23 -0.85
N TYR A 106 -25.56 5.33 -1.60
CA TYR A 106 -24.65 4.21 -1.75
C TYR A 106 -24.08 3.81 -0.38
N PRO A 107 -24.19 2.52 0.00
CA PRO A 107 -23.67 2.06 1.29
C PRO A 107 -22.14 2.17 1.35
N ASP A 108 -21.62 2.40 2.54
CA ASP A 108 -20.18 2.33 2.78
C ASP A 108 -19.69 0.88 2.79
N VAL A 109 -18.48 0.65 2.30
CA VAL A 109 -17.82 -0.65 2.39
C VAL A 109 -17.20 -0.80 3.78
N THR A 110 -17.23 -2.01 4.32
CA THR A 110 -16.59 -2.33 5.61
C THR A 110 -15.13 -2.71 5.37
N GLN A 111 -14.22 -2.02 6.02
CA GLN A 111 -12.77 -2.28 5.93
C GLN A 111 -12.17 -2.28 7.34
N ASN A 112 -12.27 -3.42 8.03
CA ASN A 112 -11.67 -3.58 9.34
C ASN A 112 -10.14 -3.62 9.22
N ASP A 113 -9.46 -3.24 10.31
CA ASP A 113 -8.00 -3.35 10.38
C ASP A 113 -7.58 -4.82 10.49
N MET A 114 -7.28 -5.41 9.34
CA MET A 114 -6.93 -6.83 9.22
C MET A 114 -5.57 -7.17 9.85
N ASP A 115 -4.74 -6.17 10.13
CA ASP A 115 -3.44 -6.36 10.78
C ASP A 115 -3.57 -6.42 12.31
N ASN A 116 -4.69 -5.92 12.85
CA ASN A 116 -4.98 -5.87 14.29
C ASN A 116 -6.25 -6.64 14.68
N GLY A 117 -6.47 -7.79 14.05
CA GLY A 117 -7.57 -8.71 14.41
C GLY A 117 -8.91 -8.39 13.77
N GLY A 118 -8.95 -7.52 12.77
CA GLY A 118 -10.13 -7.34 11.92
C GLY A 118 -10.45 -8.62 11.14
N THR A 119 -11.73 -8.89 10.95
CA THR A 119 -12.17 -10.13 10.28
C THR A 119 -12.96 -9.91 9.02
N LEU A 120 -13.48 -8.69 8.80
CA LEU A 120 -14.33 -8.35 7.66
C LEU A 120 -13.69 -7.25 6.81
N TYR A 121 -13.54 -7.51 5.51
CA TYR A 121 -12.95 -6.56 4.59
C TYR A 121 -13.62 -6.62 3.22
N GLN A 122 -14.09 -5.48 2.71
CA GLN A 122 -14.80 -5.36 1.46
C GLN A 122 -14.05 -4.45 0.47
N VAL A 123 -14.00 -4.87 -0.79
CA VAL A 123 -13.52 -4.05 -1.91
C VAL A 123 -14.65 -3.85 -2.90
N GLU A 124 -14.94 -2.60 -3.24
CA GLU A 124 -15.95 -2.23 -4.22
C GLU A 124 -15.44 -2.55 -5.64
N LEU A 125 -16.27 -3.26 -6.41
CA LEU A 125 -16.02 -3.56 -7.83
C LEU A 125 -16.89 -2.72 -8.76
N ALA A 126 -18.13 -2.44 -8.35
CA ALA A 126 -19.05 -1.59 -9.09
C ALA A 126 -20.06 -0.93 -8.16
N LYS A 127 -20.62 0.19 -8.60
CA LYS A 127 -21.80 0.81 -8.01
C LYS A 127 -22.92 0.94 -9.05
N PHE A 128 -24.16 0.80 -8.64
CA PHE A 128 -25.33 0.86 -9.50
C PHE A 128 -26.56 1.16 -8.68
N LYS A 129 -27.66 1.41 -9.36
CA LYS A 129 -28.99 1.45 -8.74
C LYS A 129 -29.83 0.30 -9.25
N THR A 130 -30.86 -0.05 -8.49
CA THR A 130 -31.89 -0.97 -8.90
C THR A 130 -33.23 -0.28 -9.01
N SER A 131 -34.07 -0.78 -9.89
CA SER A 131 -35.45 -0.37 -10.10
C SER A 131 -36.29 -1.58 -10.42
N ILE A 132 -37.61 -1.40 -10.61
CA ILE A 132 -38.53 -2.47 -11.05
C ILE A 132 -38.06 -3.12 -12.39
N ASN A 133 -37.34 -2.39 -13.21
CA ASN A 133 -36.80 -2.88 -14.48
C ASN A 133 -35.39 -3.52 -14.35
N GLY A 134 -34.85 -3.59 -13.14
CA GLY A 134 -33.55 -4.16 -12.85
C GLY A 134 -32.45 -3.13 -12.63
N ILE A 135 -31.24 -3.47 -13.03
CA ILE A 135 -30.02 -2.66 -12.84
C ILE A 135 -30.05 -1.43 -13.76
N ILE A 136 -29.79 -0.26 -13.17
CA ILE A 136 -29.62 1.01 -13.85
C ILE A 136 -28.39 1.74 -13.29
N ASP A 137 -27.86 2.71 -14.04
CA ASP A 137 -26.71 3.55 -13.64
C ASP A 137 -25.49 2.70 -13.21
N PHE A 138 -25.20 1.62 -13.94
CA PHE A 138 -24.06 0.75 -13.63
C PHE A 138 -22.75 1.44 -13.92
N VAL A 139 -21.88 1.53 -12.92
CA VAL A 139 -20.54 2.13 -13.02
C VAL A 139 -19.52 1.14 -12.49
N ASP A 140 -18.57 0.77 -13.33
CA ASP A 140 -17.38 0.02 -12.94
C ASP A 140 -16.46 0.92 -12.10
N THR A 141 -16.18 0.50 -10.88
CA THR A 141 -15.33 1.22 -9.92
C THR A 141 -14.08 0.44 -9.51
N ARG A 142 -13.76 -0.64 -10.25
CA ARG A 142 -12.56 -1.43 -9.99
C ARG A 142 -11.32 -0.54 -10.02
N LYS A 143 -10.45 -0.76 -9.06
CA LYS A 143 -9.11 -0.19 -9.07
C LYS A 143 -8.15 -1.24 -9.60
N PHE A 144 -7.24 -0.85 -10.45
CA PHE A 144 -6.18 -1.72 -10.96
C PHE A 144 -4.88 -1.41 -10.24
N LEU A 145 -4.14 -2.46 -9.88
CA LEU A 145 -2.80 -2.29 -9.34
C LEU A 145 -1.84 -1.96 -10.49
N ASP A 146 -1.37 -0.73 -10.47
CA ASP A 146 -0.38 -0.22 -11.40
C ASP A 146 1.02 -0.35 -10.78
N PHE A 147 1.72 -1.42 -11.13
CA PHE A 147 3.09 -1.63 -10.67
C PHE A 147 4.07 -0.65 -11.32
N GLU A 148 3.86 -0.22 -12.55
CA GLU A 148 4.70 0.78 -13.20
C GLU A 148 4.58 2.11 -12.47
N GLY A 149 3.37 2.57 -12.15
CA GLY A 149 3.14 3.78 -11.36
C GLY A 149 3.73 3.72 -9.95
N ILE A 150 3.75 2.55 -9.32
CA ILE A 150 4.43 2.35 -8.03
C ILE A 150 5.94 2.54 -8.18
N TRP A 151 6.55 1.92 -9.18
CA TRP A 151 7.98 2.07 -9.48
C TRP A 151 8.34 3.50 -9.87
N GLU A 152 7.57 4.14 -10.73
CA GLU A 152 7.75 5.55 -11.08
C GLU A 152 7.68 6.47 -9.86
N THR A 153 6.74 6.21 -8.96
CA THR A 153 6.61 6.99 -7.72
C THR A 153 7.83 6.81 -6.82
N LEU A 154 8.36 5.59 -6.70
CA LEU A 154 9.59 5.30 -5.94
C LEU A 154 10.80 5.97 -6.58
N ILE A 155 10.94 5.92 -7.89
CA ILE A 155 12.01 6.59 -8.65
C ILE A 155 11.94 8.10 -8.41
N LYS A 156 10.77 8.74 -8.59
CA LYS A 156 10.59 10.18 -8.36
C LYS A 156 10.93 10.61 -6.93
N LYS A 157 10.57 9.80 -5.92
CA LYS A 157 10.94 10.06 -4.52
C LYS A 157 12.43 9.93 -4.29
N SER A 158 13.08 8.94 -4.91
CA SER A 158 14.52 8.73 -4.86
C SER A 158 15.27 9.90 -5.51
N ASP A 159 14.85 10.32 -6.70
CA ASP A 159 15.46 11.44 -7.43
C ASP A 159 15.32 12.76 -6.66
N ALA A 160 14.16 13.00 -6.05
CA ALA A 160 13.96 14.17 -5.20
C ALA A 160 14.91 14.17 -3.99
N LYS A 161 15.12 12.98 -3.38
CA LYS A 161 16.04 12.85 -2.25
C LYS A 161 17.51 13.01 -2.65
N ILE A 162 17.89 12.47 -3.79
CA ILE A 162 19.22 12.65 -4.38
C ILE A 162 19.47 14.15 -4.65
N LYS A 163 18.49 14.84 -5.20
CA LYS A 163 18.59 16.29 -5.44
C LYS A 163 18.77 17.07 -4.14
N GLU A 164 18.02 16.73 -3.08
CA GLU A 164 18.17 17.34 -1.75
C GLU A 164 19.59 17.11 -1.18
N ILE A 165 20.10 15.88 -1.31
CA ILE A 165 21.46 15.52 -0.86
C ILE A 165 22.51 16.32 -1.63
N ASN A 166 22.38 16.40 -2.96
CA ASN A 166 23.31 17.15 -3.79
C ASN A 166 23.29 18.65 -3.49
N GLN A 167 22.12 19.22 -3.17
CA GLN A 167 22.04 20.62 -2.72
C GLN A 167 22.79 20.83 -1.40
N LYS A 168 22.57 19.95 -0.41
CA LYS A 168 23.30 20.01 0.86
C LYS A 168 24.80 19.83 0.70
N LEU A 169 25.21 18.93 -0.22
CA LEU A 169 26.63 18.73 -0.53
C LEU A 169 27.22 19.98 -1.13
N ALA A 170 26.55 20.63 -2.07
CA ALA A 170 27.01 21.90 -2.65
C ALA A 170 27.07 23.04 -1.62
N GLU A 171 26.12 23.09 -0.67
CA GLU A 171 26.18 24.04 0.46
C GLU A 171 27.41 23.80 1.33
N VAL A 172 27.75 22.53 1.55
CA VAL A 172 28.92 22.08 2.26
C VAL A 172 30.20 22.50 1.51
N GLU A 173 30.28 22.20 0.21
CA GLU A 173 31.43 22.56 -0.64
C GLU A 173 31.63 24.07 -0.75
N ASN A 174 30.53 24.85 -0.73
CA ASN A 174 30.60 26.32 -0.79
C ASN A 174 30.81 26.99 0.58
N GLY A 175 31.01 26.20 1.65
CA GLY A 175 31.28 26.73 2.98
C GLY A 175 30.11 27.41 3.67
N SER A 176 28.87 27.18 3.19
CA SER A 176 27.65 27.75 3.76
C SER A 176 27.07 26.90 4.90
N ALA A 177 27.47 25.64 5.03
CA ALA A 177 27.22 24.80 6.19
C ALA A 177 28.55 24.57 6.91
N TYR A 178 28.51 24.49 8.22
CA TYR A 178 29.68 24.23 9.08
C TYR A 178 30.44 22.99 8.65
N VAL A 179 31.22 23.14 7.61
CA VAL A 179 32.25 22.19 7.22
C VAL A 179 33.53 22.75 7.59
N LEU A 180 34.34 21.93 8.23
CA LEU A 180 35.73 22.10 8.38
C LEU A 180 36.29 22.81 7.13
N LYS A 181 36.49 24.14 7.22
CA LYS A 181 37.26 24.83 6.20
C LYS A 181 38.58 24.06 6.12
N SER A 182 38.95 23.61 4.95
CA SER A 182 40.19 22.91 4.67
C SER A 182 41.42 23.81 4.78
N SER A 183 41.37 24.79 5.63
CA SER A 183 42.56 25.48 6.11
C SER A 183 43.02 24.79 7.39
N PHE A 184 43.53 23.58 7.26
CA PHE A 184 44.45 23.09 8.27
C PHE A 184 45.64 24.05 8.24
N LEU A 185 45.72 24.93 9.21
CA LEU A 185 46.92 25.67 9.47
C LEU A 185 47.91 24.69 10.11
N TYR A 186 48.85 24.21 9.32
CA TYR A 186 49.99 23.47 9.85
C TYR A 186 50.95 24.50 10.40
N GLY A 187 51.06 24.63 11.71
CA GLY A 187 52.15 25.28 12.39
C GLY A 187 53.13 24.24 12.88
N ASP A 188 54.41 24.59 12.99
CA ASP A 188 55.37 23.76 13.69
C ASP A 188 55.01 23.64 15.17
N ALA A 189 55.36 22.51 15.79
CA ALA A 189 54.97 22.17 17.16
C ALA A 189 55.36 23.20 18.22
N ASP A 190 56.27 24.11 17.89
CA ASP A 190 56.76 25.17 18.74
C ASP A 190 56.04 26.52 18.59
N ASP A 191 55.10 26.64 17.62
CA ASP A 191 54.33 27.86 17.45
C ASP A 191 53.16 27.87 18.43
N ALA A 192 53.18 28.84 19.36
CA ALA A 192 52.03 29.08 20.22
C ALA A 192 50.82 29.46 19.35
N LEU A 193 49.70 28.79 19.52
CA LEU A 193 48.45 29.13 18.87
C LEU A 193 48.11 30.60 19.19
N ASP A 194 48.13 31.43 18.16
CA ASP A 194 47.75 32.84 18.26
C ASP A 194 46.20 32.92 18.34
N ASP A 195 45.73 33.50 19.43
CA ASP A 195 44.30 33.72 19.68
C ASP A 195 43.59 34.54 18.59
N SER A 196 44.37 35.10 17.65
CA SER A 196 43.82 35.83 16.47
C SER A 196 43.45 34.93 15.29
N ILE A 197 43.80 33.64 15.35
CA ILE A 197 43.57 32.68 14.26
C ILE A 197 42.35 31.83 14.58
N GLY A 198 41.24 32.07 13.85
CA GLY A 198 40.02 31.30 13.95
C GLY A 198 38.83 32.06 14.53
N ASN A 199 37.69 31.45 14.54
CA ASN A 199 36.47 32.00 15.12
C ASN A 199 36.02 31.15 16.33
N GLU A 200 35.18 31.72 17.19
CA GLU A 200 34.60 31.00 18.32
C GLU A 200 33.84 29.76 17.82
N GLY A 201 34.30 28.58 18.26
CA GLY A 201 33.73 27.28 17.87
C GLY A 201 34.58 26.47 16.86
N ASP A 202 35.69 27.01 16.39
CA ASP A 202 36.62 26.25 15.54
C ASP A 202 37.38 25.18 16.37
N ILE A 203 37.53 23.98 15.81
CA ILE A 203 38.27 22.88 16.45
C ILE A 203 39.66 22.79 15.81
N TYR A 204 40.69 22.85 16.64
CA TYR A 204 42.08 22.75 16.23
C TYR A 204 42.65 21.38 16.60
N PHE A 205 43.41 20.81 15.69
CA PHE A 205 44.17 19.59 15.94
C PHE A 205 45.67 19.92 15.91
N GLN A 206 46.35 19.65 16.99
CA GLN A 206 47.78 19.70 17.05
C GLN A 206 48.37 18.31 16.78
N VAL A 207 49.25 18.18 15.81
CA VAL A 207 50.00 16.95 15.58
C VAL A 207 51.23 17.02 16.49
N LEU A 208 51.30 16.11 17.44
CA LEU A 208 52.48 15.90 18.28
C LEU A 208 53.35 14.83 17.61
N ASP A 209 54.60 15.14 17.36
CA ASP A 209 55.60 14.18 16.88
C ASP A 209 55.94 13.10 17.91
#